data_45d55d8c4b757da3987f17e85f987448
#
_entry.id   45d55d8c4b757da3987f17e85f987448
#
_cell.length_a   1.000
_cell.length_b   1.000
_cell.length_c   1.000
_cell.angle_alpha   90.00
_cell.angle_beta   90.00
_cell.angle_gamma   90.00
#
_symmetry.space_group_name_H-M   'P 1'
#
loop_
_entity.id
_entity.type
_entity.pdbx_description
1 polymer ?
#
loop_
_entity_poly.entity_id
_entity_poly.type
_entity_poly.pdbx_seq_one_letter_code
_entity_poly.pdbx_strand_id
1 'polypeptide(L)'
;MTETVNSNSMHNAVSSTDVLKIKEGDYIQKGAVVFKLSNTDKVWAVFNVLQGYGSIIKLNQTVVITTEINDSEPVYAKIDFIETQLNQSENSLRVRVYLNNSKLKLPVGLRLQGTVRANPVKALWLPKQAMVSIGTKKMVFVKLENGFKAREINTGITINDFIQILNGITKNDTVAANAQYLIDSESFIKTR
;
A
#
# COMPACT_ATOMS: atom_id res chain seq x y z
N MET A 1 -2.17 -13.85 -6.19
CA MET A 1 -1.27 -13.04 -5.34
C MET A 1 -2.13 -12.11 -4.53
N THR A 2 -1.96 -12.09 -3.24
CA THR A 2 -2.78 -11.30 -2.31
C THR A 2 -1.88 -10.26 -1.68
N GLU A 3 -2.20 -8.98 -1.84
CA GLU A 3 -1.51 -7.88 -1.18
C GLU A 3 -2.39 -7.28 -0.09
N THR A 4 -1.78 -6.99 1.03
CA THR A 4 -2.42 -6.37 2.18
C THR A 4 -2.01 -4.91 2.26
N VAL A 5 -2.97 -4.02 2.15
CA VAL A 5 -2.76 -2.56 2.23
C VAL A 5 -3.19 -2.08 3.61
N ASN A 6 -2.25 -1.56 4.38
CA ASN A 6 -2.55 -0.94 5.68
C ASN A 6 -2.95 0.52 5.49
N SER A 7 -4.11 0.90 6.01
CA SER A 7 -4.54 2.29 6.02
C SER A 7 -4.26 2.94 7.38
N ASN A 8 -3.45 4.00 7.37
CA ASN A 8 -3.37 4.94 8.49
C ASN A 8 -4.27 6.13 8.17
N SER A 9 -5.52 6.08 8.56
CA SER A 9 -6.42 7.23 8.47
C SER A 9 -6.34 8.03 9.76
N MET A 10 -5.43 9.00 9.81
CA MET A 10 -5.55 10.09 10.78
C MET A 10 -6.53 11.13 10.22
N HIS A 11 -7.81 10.88 10.31
CA HIS A 11 -8.81 11.92 10.32
C HIS A 11 -9.25 12.08 11.77
N ASN A 12 -9.31 13.32 12.24
CA ASN A 12 -9.84 13.66 13.55
C ASN A 12 -11.12 12.86 13.79
N ALA A 13 -10.96 11.72 14.44
CA ALA A 13 -12.08 11.00 14.99
C ALA A 13 -12.67 11.97 16.01
N VAL A 14 -13.86 12.46 15.72
CA VAL A 14 -14.67 13.07 16.75
C VAL A 14 -14.93 11.93 17.73
N SER A 15 -14.12 11.89 18.77
CA SER A 15 -14.30 10.97 19.88
C SER A 15 -15.71 11.20 20.39
N SER A 16 -16.52 10.15 20.40
CA SER A 16 -17.87 10.16 20.97
C SER A 16 -17.87 10.42 22.49
N THR A 17 -16.69 10.62 23.07
CA THR A 17 -16.45 10.99 24.46
C THR A 17 -16.17 12.48 24.67
N ASP A 18 -16.33 13.32 23.66
CA ASP A 18 -16.36 14.77 23.91
C ASP A 18 -17.58 15.05 24.79
N VAL A 19 -17.30 15.20 26.08
CA VAL A 19 -18.24 15.68 27.06
C VAL A 19 -18.86 16.95 26.51
N LEU A 20 -20.19 17.02 26.48
CA LEU A 20 -20.87 18.24 26.08
C LEU A 20 -20.23 19.42 26.80
N LYS A 21 -19.58 20.30 26.04
CA LYS A 21 -18.90 21.49 26.59
C LYS A 21 -19.89 22.45 27.22
N ILE A 22 -21.16 22.24 27.03
CA ILE A 22 -22.28 23.05 27.49
C ILE A 22 -22.90 22.37 28.70
N LYS A 23 -22.94 23.08 29.83
CA LYS A 23 -23.52 22.63 31.08
C LYS A 23 -24.82 23.39 31.35
N GLU A 24 -25.65 22.82 32.23
CA GLU A 24 -26.83 23.51 32.73
C GLU A 24 -26.43 24.87 33.36
N GLY A 25 -27.08 25.95 32.92
CA GLY A 25 -26.80 27.30 33.33
C GLY A 25 -25.81 28.08 32.42
N ASP A 26 -25.21 27.43 31.43
CA ASP A 26 -24.32 28.13 30.49
C ASP A 26 -25.13 29.06 29.55
N TYR A 27 -24.61 30.25 29.32
CA TYR A 27 -25.19 31.19 28.37
C TYR A 27 -24.70 30.87 26.96
N ILE A 28 -25.63 30.58 26.06
CA ILE A 28 -25.36 30.26 24.64
C ILE A 28 -25.71 31.47 23.78
N GLN A 29 -24.73 31.95 23.03
CA GLN A 29 -24.93 33.06 22.10
C GLN A 29 -25.81 32.58 20.91
N LYS A 30 -26.64 33.49 20.40
CA LYS A 30 -27.44 33.23 19.18
C LYS A 30 -26.54 32.86 17.99
N GLY A 31 -26.77 31.70 17.38
CA GLY A 31 -25.97 31.18 16.27
C GLY A 31 -24.81 30.28 16.68
N ALA A 32 -24.58 30.04 17.97
CA ALA A 32 -23.58 29.08 18.41
C ALA A 32 -23.99 27.64 18.05
N VAL A 33 -23.02 26.83 17.61
CA VAL A 33 -23.22 25.40 17.36
C VAL A 33 -23.20 24.66 18.69
N VAL A 34 -24.34 24.13 19.12
CA VAL A 34 -24.51 23.43 20.39
C VAL A 34 -24.05 21.97 20.27
N PHE A 35 -24.41 21.30 19.20
CA PHE A 35 -23.99 19.92 18.92
C PHE A 35 -23.97 19.67 17.40
N LYS A 36 -23.24 18.66 17.00
CA LYS A 36 -23.12 18.21 15.61
C LYS A 36 -23.64 16.79 15.50
N LEU A 37 -24.66 16.58 14.68
CA LEU A 37 -25.17 15.25 14.35
C LEU A 37 -24.54 14.76 13.05
N SER A 38 -24.14 13.51 13.03
CA SER A 38 -23.62 12.87 11.83
C SER A 38 -24.40 11.56 11.60
N ASN A 39 -24.88 11.36 10.37
CA ASN A 39 -25.45 10.08 9.98
C ASN A 39 -24.31 9.14 9.60
N THR A 40 -24.23 7.99 10.26
CA THR A 40 -23.19 6.97 10.07
C THR A 40 -23.68 5.74 9.31
N ASP A 41 -24.90 5.76 8.73
CA ASP A 41 -25.45 4.64 7.96
C ASP A 41 -24.65 4.33 6.69
N LYS A 42 -23.99 5.34 6.15
CA LYS A 42 -23.08 5.22 5.02
C LYS A 42 -21.74 5.84 5.40
N VAL A 43 -20.70 5.05 5.29
CA VAL A 43 -19.33 5.48 5.61
C VAL A 43 -18.39 5.16 4.46
N TRP A 44 -17.27 5.82 4.44
CA TRP A 44 -16.19 5.54 3.52
C TRP A 44 -15.04 4.86 4.25
N ALA A 45 -14.64 3.71 3.75
CA ALA A 45 -13.34 3.16 4.07
C ALA A 45 -12.31 3.83 3.15
N VAL A 46 -11.30 4.46 3.75
CA VAL A 46 -10.24 5.17 3.03
C VAL A 46 -8.94 4.42 3.21
N PHE A 47 -8.31 4.04 2.10
CA PHE A 47 -7.05 3.31 2.10
C PHE A 47 -5.97 4.15 1.43
N ASN A 48 -4.79 4.20 2.02
CA ASN A 48 -3.61 4.82 1.43
C ASN A 48 -2.78 3.73 0.74
N VAL A 49 -2.65 3.84 -0.57
CA VAL A 49 -1.90 2.91 -1.41
C VAL A 49 -0.60 3.57 -1.81
N LEU A 50 0.53 2.94 -1.53
CA LEU A 50 1.83 3.45 -1.97
C LEU A 50 1.87 3.61 -3.49
N GLN A 51 2.53 4.66 -3.98
CA GLN A 51 2.57 5.02 -5.39
C GLN A 51 2.99 3.86 -6.31
N GLY A 52 3.94 3.03 -5.85
CA GLY A 52 4.41 1.87 -6.61
C GLY A 52 3.32 0.84 -6.96
N TYR A 53 2.24 0.80 -6.19
CA TYR A 53 1.11 -0.12 -6.41
C TYR A 53 -0.08 0.54 -7.12
N GLY A 54 -0.02 1.83 -7.41
CA GLY A 54 -1.12 2.57 -8.04
C GLY A 54 -1.55 1.98 -9.39
N SER A 55 -0.62 1.41 -10.15
CA SER A 55 -0.88 0.82 -11.48
C SER A 55 -1.71 -0.46 -11.44
N ILE A 56 -1.71 -1.18 -10.31
CA ILE A 56 -2.45 -2.45 -10.14
C ILE A 56 -3.81 -2.27 -9.48
N ILE A 57 -4.07 -1.11 -8.90
CA ILE A 57 -5.35 -0.76 -8.30
C ILE A 57 -6.26 -0.15 -9.36
N LYS A 58 -7.47 -0.70 -9.49
CA LYS A 58 -8.45 -0.26 -10.48
C LYS A 58 -9.83 -0.08 -9.84
N LEU A 59 -10.64 0.79 -10.42
CA LEU A 59 -12.05 0.93 -10.07
C LEU A 59 -12.78 -0.41 -10.20
N ASN A 60 -13.79 -0.62 -9.38
CA ASN A 60 -14.60 -1.83 -9.30
C ASN A 60 -13.87 -3.11 -8.88
N GLN A 61 -12.59 -3.03 -8.51
CA GLN A 61 -11.87 -4.16 -7.93
C GLN A 61 -12.45 -4.52 -6.56
N THR A 62 -12.55 -5.83 -6.28
CA THR A 62 -13.01 -6.32 -4.98
C THR A 62 -11.94 -6.12 -3.92
N VAL A 63 -12.34 -5.52 -2.81
CA VAL A 63 -11.53 -5.36 -1.59
C VAL A 63 -12.14 -6.23 -0.50
N VAL A 64 -11.32 -6.98 0.16
CA VAL A 64 -11.66 -7.70 1.40
C VAL A 64 -11.20 -6.82 2.55
N ILE A 65 -12.14 -6.33 3.34
CA ILE A 65 -11.88 -5.41 4.45
C ILE A 65 -12.00 -6.18 5.76
N THR A 66 -10.98 -6.12 6.58
CA THR A 66 -10.96 -6.64 7.94
C THR A 66 -10.81 -5.49 8.93
N THR A 67 -11.33 -5.68 10.15
CA THR A 67 -11.30 -4.68 11.21
C THR A 67 -10.68 -5.30 12.45
N GLU A 68 -10.05 -4.47 13.29
CA GLU A 68 -9.50 -4.91 14.58
C GLU A 68 -10.61 -5.38 15.57
N ILE A 69 -11.87 -4.98 15.33
CA ILE A 69 -13.01 -5.34 16.17
C ILE A 69 -13.58 -6.70 15.77
N ASN A 70 -13.51 -7.06 14.49
CA ASN A 70 -14.10 -8.30 13.98
C ASN A 70 -13.25 -8.87 12.85
N ASP A 71 -12.16 -9.56 13.19
CA ASP A 71 -11.28 -10.23 12.23
C ASP A 71 -11.96 -11.46 11.59
N SER A 72 -13.00 -11.99 12.23
CA SER A 72 -13.64 -13.25 11.81
C SER A 72 -14.64 -13.07 10.67
N GLU A 73 -15.13 -11.86 10.44
CA GLU A 73 -16.13 -11.58 9.42
C GLU A 73 -15.63 -10.49 8.44
N PRO A 74 -14.92 -10.86 7.38
CA PRO A 74 -14.44 -9.91 6.40
C PRO A 74 -15.59 -9.27 5.61
N VAL A 75 -15.53 -7.98 5.38
CA VAL A 75 -16.48 -7.24 4.56
C VAL A 75 -15.98 -7.19 3.12
N TYR A 76 -16.79 -7.66 2.18
CA TYR A 76 -16.49 -7.59 0.75
C TYR A 76 -17.10 -6.34 0.16
N ALA A 77 -16.30 -5.52 -0.46
CA ALA A 77 -16.73 -4.29 -1.11
C ALA A 77 -15.96 -4.06 -2.41
N LYS A 78 -16.30 -3.01 -3.14
CA LYS A 78 -15.61 -2.63 -4.38
C LYS A 78 -14.98 -1.26 -4.23
N ILE A 79 -13.88 -1.04 -4.95
CA ILE A 79 -13.25 0.27 -5.06
C ILE A 79 -14.18 1.19 -5.86
N ASP A 80 -14.70 2.22 -5.22
CA ASP A 80 -15.62 3.18 -5.83
C ASP A 80 -14.89 4.39 -6.40
N PHE A 81 -13.80 4.80 -5.73
CA PHE A 81 -13.08 6.00 -6.12
C PHE A 81 -11.60 5.91 -5.85
N ILE A 82 -10.80 6.40 -6.79
CA ILE A 82 -9.34 6.53 -6.68
C ILE A 82 -9.03 8.02 -6.85
N GLU A 83 -8.45 8.65 -5.84
CA GLU A 83 -8.05 10.05 -5.93
C GLU A 83 -6.93 10.22 -6.95
N THR A 84 -7.07 11.23 -7.81
CA THR A 84 -6.05 11.55 -8.83
C THR A 84 -4.89 12.37 -8.28
N GLN A 85 -5.07 12.96 -7.09
CA GLN A 85 -4.03 13.73 -6.43
C GLN A 85 -3.25 12.82 -5.47
N LEU A 86 -1.93 12.76 -5.69
CA LEU A 86 -1.02 12.11 -4.74
C LEU A 86 -0.91 12.95 -3.48
N ASN A 87 -1.02 12.30 -2.34
CA ASN A 87 -0.64 12.91 -1.08
C ASN A 87 0.90 13.00 -1.05
N GLN A 88 1.43 14.20 -1.28
CA GLN A 88 2.87 14.43 -1.40
C GLN A 88 3.63 14.13 -0.09
N SER A 89 2.98 14.31 1.07
CA SER A 89 3.61 14.02 2.37
C SER A 89 3.76 12.52 2.62
N GLU A 90 2.84 11.70 2.11
CA GLU A 90 2.83 10.25 2.34
C GLU A 90 3.26 9.45 1.10
N ASN A 91 3.45 10.11 -0.04
CA ASN A 91 3.72 9.48 -1.34
C ASN A 91 2.73 8.34 -1.65
N SER A 92 1.46 8.57 -1.32
CA SER A 92 0.39 7.59 -1.39
C SER A 92 -0.78 8.07 -2.25
N LEU A 93 -1.46 7.12 -2.85
CA LEU A 93 -2.71 7.30 -3.58
C LEU A 93 -3.86 6.94 -2.63
N ARG A 94 -4.85 7.81 -2.53
CA ARG A 94 -6.00 7.57 -1.66
C ARG A 94 -7.11 6.85 -2.44
N VAL A 95 -7.57 5.73 -1.89
CA VAL A 95 -8.62 4.89 -2.45
C VAL A 95 -9.80 4.88 -1.49
N ARG A 96 -11.02 5.05 -2.02
CA ARG A 96 -12.25 5.07 -1.22
C ARG A 96 -13.17 3.93 -1.62
N VAL A 97 -13.78 3.36 -0.60
CA VAL A 97 -14.76 2.29 -0.71
C VAL A 97 -15.99 2.67 0.10
N TYR A 98 -17.16 2.67 -0.51
CA TYR A 98 -18.41 2.91 0.19
C TYR A 98 -18.88 1.67 0.94
N LEU A 99 -19.22 1.85 2.20
CA LEU A 99 -19.77 0.79 3.03
C LEU A 99 -21.16 1.17 3.54
N ASN A 100 -22.10 0.25 3.41
CA ASN A 100 -23.37 0.34 4.09
C ASN A 100 -23.17 -0.06 5.55
N ASN A 101 -23.13 0.93 6.44
CA ASN A 101 -22.80 0.77 7.84
C ASN A 101 -24.03 0.52 8.74
N SER A 102 -25.24 0.59 8.19
CA SER A 102 -26.47 0.40 8.97
C SER A 102 -26.51 -0.94 9.71
N LYS A 103 -25.95 -1.99 9.09
CA LYS A 103 -25.82 -3.34 9.67
C LYS A 103 -24.49 -3.56 10.36
N LEU A 104 -23.41 -3.02 9.82
CA LEU A 104 -22.04 -3.24 10.29
C LEU A 104 -21.76 -2.51 11.61
N LYS A 105 -22.43 -1.38 11.85
CA LYS A 105 -22.29 -0.57 13.07
C LYS A 105 -20.82 -0.20 13.38
N LEU A 106 -19.98 -0.04 12.36
CA LEU A 106 -18.57 0.31 12.52
C LEU A 106 -18.44 1.75 13.02
N PRO A 107 -17.65 2.00 14.07
CA PRO A 107 -17.34 3.36 14.52
C PRO A 107 -16.59 4.15 13.45
N VAL A 108 -16.92 5.44 13.34
CA VAL A 108 -16.14 6.36 12.48
C VAL A 108 -14.75 6.57 13.10
N GLY A 109 -13.71 6.48 12.29
CA GLY A 109 -12.31 6.56 12.73
C GLY A 109 -11.69 5.21 13.08
N LEU A 110 -12.43 4.11 12.92
CA LEU A 110 -11.89 2.77 13.09
C LEU A 110 -10.78 2.50 12.06
N ARG A 111 -9.70 1.85 12.51
CA ARG A 111 -8.64 1.37 11.62
C ARG A 111 -9.12 0.13 10.86
N LEU A 112 -8.92 0.16 9.55
CA LEU A 112 -9.31 -0.90 8.63
C LEU A 112 -8.08 -1.42 7.88
N GLN A 113 -8.09 -2.72 7.59
CA GLN A 113 -7.14 -3.34 6.69
C GLN A 113 -7.89 -3.79 5.43
N GLY A 114 -7.40 -3.42 4.26
CA GLY A 114 -7.97 -3.81 2.97
C GLY A 114 -7.02 -4.71 2.19
N THR A 115 -7.51 -5.84 1.71
CA THR A 115 -6.78 -6.75 0.83
C THR A 115 -7.41 -6.73 -0.55
N VAL A 116 -6.63 -6.37 -1.56
CA VAL A 116 -7.05 -6.37 -2.97
C VAL A 116 -6.36 -7.50 -3.71
N ARG A 117 -7.13 -8.31 -4.44
CA ARG A 117 -6.56 -9.30 -5.35
C ARG A 117 -6.31 -8.63 -6.70
N ALA A 118 -5.06 -8.42 -7.04
CA ALA A 118 -4.68 -7.93 -8.35
C ALA A 118 -4.68 -9.07 -9.38
N ASN A 119 -4.95 -8.72 -10.64
CA ASN A 119 -4.78 -9.67 -11.74
C ASN A 119 -3.31 -10.08 -11.85
N PRO A 120 -3.02 -11.36 -12.14
CA PRO A 120 -1.65 -11.81 -12.29
C PRO A 120 -0.97 -11.07 -13.44
N VAL A 121 0.17 -10.47 -13.15
CA VAL A 121 1.02 -9.81 -14.16
C VAL A 121 2.08 -10.80 -14.60
N LYS A 122 2.11 -11.13 -15.90
CA LYS A 122 3.20 -11.91 -16.48
C LYS A 122 4.43 -11.02 -16.62
N ALA A 123 5.44 -11.26 -15.80
CA ALA A 123 6.69 -10.51 -15.78
C ALA A 123 7.83 -11.41 -15.35
N LEU A 124 9.07 -10.95 -15.53
CA LEU A 124 10.22 -11.57 -14.88
C LEU A 124 10.24 -11.12 -13.43
N TRP A 125 10.40 -12.07 -12.54
CA TRP A 125 10.47 -11.83 -11.10
C TRP A 125 11.77 -12.39 -10.55
N LEU A 126 12.45 -11.62 -9.73
CA LEU A 126 13.64 -12.05 -9.00
C LEU A 126 13.42 -11.92 -7.50
N PRO A 127 14.00 -12.81 -6.67
CA PRO A 127 14.09 -12.59 -5.25
C PRO A 127 14.82 -11.27 -4.96
N LYS A 128 14.38 -10.52 -3.95
CA LYS A 128 15.02 -9.26 -3.55
C LYS A 128 16.52 -9.40 -3.30
N GLN A 129 16.92 -10.54 -2.69
CA GLN A 129 18.31 -10.83 -2.38
C GLN A 129 19.21 -11.03 -3.61
N ALA A 130 18.61 -11.31 -4.78
CA ALA A 130 19.36 -11.43 -6.05
C ALA A 130 19.73 -10.06 -6.65
N MET A 131 19.22 -8.97 -6.07
CA MET A 131 19.47 -7.60 -6.50
C MET A 131 20.25 -6.84 -5.42
N VAL A 132 21.09 -5.93 -5.85
CA VAL A 132 21.79 -4.96 -4.99
C VAL A 132 21.56 -3.54 -5.50
N SER A 133 21.48 -2.60 -4.56
CA SER A 133 21.41 -1.17 -4.87
C SER A 133 22.77 -0.53 -4.62
N ILE A 134 23.35 0.05 -5.65
CA ILE A 134 24.62 0.79 -5.60
C ILE A 134 24.30 2.25 -5.96
N GLY A 135 24.20 3.09 -4.94
CA GLY A 135 23.69 4.44 -5.10
C GLY A 135 22.23 4.43 -5.61
N THR A 136 21.98 5.05 -6.74
CA THR A 136 20.66 5.10 -7.39
C THR A 136 20.40 3.94 -8.35
N LYS A 137 21.43 3.14 -8.64
CA LYS A 137 21.37 2.05 -9.62
C LYS A 137 21.04 0.74 -8.95
N LYS A 138 20.20 -0.07 -9.62
CA LYS A 138 19.87 -1.44 -9.22
C LYS A 138 20.60 -2.40 -10.13
N MET A 139 21.33 -3.33 -9.54
CA MET A 139 22.21 -4.25 -10.24
C MET A 139 21.89 -5.70 -9.89
N VAL A 140 22.11 -6.57 -10.85
CA VAL A 140 22.14 -8.05 -10.67
C VAL A 140 23.46 -8.59 -11.24
N PHE A 141 23.88 -9.75 -10.77
CA PHE A 141 25.05 -10.43 -11.28
C PHE A 141 24.63 -11.57 -12.20
N VAL A 142 24.88 -11.41 -13.49
CA VAL A 142 24.56 -12.40 -14.51
C VAL A 142 25.75 -13.34 -14.69
N LYS A 143 25.49 -14.65 -14.69
CA LYS A 143 26.51 -15.67 -14.90
C LYS A 143 27.01 -15.64 -16.36
N LEU A 144 28.33 -15.61 -16.52
CA LEU A 144 29.05 -15.83 -17.76
C LEU A 144 29.89 -17.10 -17.66
N GLU A 145 30.56 -17.53 -18.75
CA GLU A 145 31.42 -18.70 -18.77
C GLU A 145 32.51 -18.66 -17.69
N ASN A 146 33.11 -17.47 -17.46
CA ASN A 146 34.25 -17.29 -16.54
C ASN A 146 33.88 -16.47 -15.30
N GLY A 147 32.64 -16.50 -14.82
CA GLY A 147 32.27 -15.78 -13.60
C GLY A 147 30.95 -15.03 -13.71
N PHE A 148 30.83 -13.93 -12.97
CA PHE A 148 29.64 -13.11 -12.95
C PHE A 148 29.94 -11.69 -13.45
N LYS A 149 29.01 -11.10 -14.18
CA LYS A 149 29.09 -9.70 -14.62
C LYS A 149 27.92 -8.91 -14.03
N ALA A 150 28.23 -7.78 -13.40
CA ALA A 150 27.23 -6.85 -12.94
C ALA A 150 26.47 -6.24 -14.12
N ARG A 151 25.13 -6.24 -14.05
CA ARG A 151 24.26 -5.66 -15.06
C ARG A 151 23.21 -4.80 -14.40
N GLU A 152 23.04 -3.59 -14.90
CA GLU A 152 22.01 -2.66 -14.44
C GLU A 152 20.64 -3.14 -14.89
N ILE A 153 19.64 -3.03 -13.98
CA ILE A 153 18.26 -3.43 -14.22
C ILE A 153 17.29 -2.31 -13.87
N ASN A 154 16.17 -2.27 -14.58
CA ASN A 154 15.03 -1.46 -14.19
C ASN A 154 13.99 -2.35 -13.52
N THR A 155 13.53 -1.92 -12.34
CA THR A 155 12.57 -2.68 -11.55
C THR A 155 11.20 -2.01 -11.55
N GLY A 156 10.16 -2.81 -11.45
CA GLY A 156 8.79 -2.37 -11.23
C GLY A 156 8.36 -2.54 -9.77
N ILE A 157 7.18 -3.11 -9.59
CA ILE A 157 6.58 -3.36 -8.28
C ILE A 157 7.34 -4.45 -7.53
N THR A 158 7.25 -4.37 -6.20
CA THR A 158 7.77 -5.42 -5.31
C THR A 158 6.58 -6.09 -4.63
N ILE A 159 6.54 -7.43 -4.64
CA ILE A 159 5.48 -8.21 -4.00
C ILE A 159 6.16 -9.25 -3.11
N ASN A 160 5.89 -9.19 -1.82
CA ASN A 160 6.55 -10.01 -0.80
C ASN A 160 8.09 -9.91 -0.94
N ASP A 161 8.74 -11.03 -1.21
CA ASP A 161 10.21 -11.12 -1.38
C ASP A 161 10.65 -11.12 -2.84
N PHE A 162 9.76 -10.80 -3.77
CA PHE A 162 10.06 -10.74 -5.20
C PHE A 162 9.93 -9.33 -5.75
N ILE A 163 10.82 -8.99 -6.66
CA ILE A 163 10.83 -7.73 -7.40
C ILE A 163 10.60 -7.98 -8.88
N GLN A 164 9.73 -7.20 -9.48
CA GLN A 164 9.47 -7.24 -10.91
C GLN A 164 10.63 -6.61 -11.68
N ILE A 165 11.08 -7.29 -12.73
CA ILE A 165 12.09 -6.76 -13.64
C ILE A 165 11.40 -6.26 -14.91
N LEU A 166 11.61 -4.98 -15.19
CA LEU A 166 11.09 -4.33 -16.39
C LEU A 166 12.07 -4.47 -17.56
N ASN A 167 13.35 -4.24 -17.29
CA ASN A 167 14.43 -4.28 -18.28
C ASN A 167 15.76 -4.70 -17.64
N GLY A 168 16.72 -5.12 -18.47
CA GLY A 168 18.11 -5.40 -18.09
C GLY A 168 18.49 -6.87 -18.15
N ILE A 169 17.54 -7.79 -17.98
CA ILE A 169 17.76 -9.23 -18.12
C ILE A 169 16.65 -9.91 -18.90
N THR A 170 16.92 -11.10 -19.40
CA THR A 170 16.02 -11.95 -20.15
C THR A 170 15.73 -13.26 -19.41
N LYS A 171 14.78 -14.05 -19.90
CA LYS A 171 14.44 -15.35 -19.31
C LYS A 171 15.59 -16.37 -19.35
N ASN A 172 16.53 -16.18 -20.27
CA ASN A 172 17.65 -17.09 -20.49
C ASN A 172 18.89 -16.72 -19.66
N ASP A 173 18.88 -15.54 -19.02
CA ASP A 173 19.96 -15.13 -18.15
C ASP A 173 19.91 -15.93 -16.83
N THR A 174 21.04 -16.45 -16.42
CA THR A 174 21.22 -17.04 -15.08
C THR A 174 21.79 -15.96 -14.18
N VAL A 175 21.11 -15.66 -13.08
CA VAL A 175 21.54 -14.63 -12.13
C VAL A 175 21.94 -15.26 -10.79
N ALA A 176 22.85 -14.61 -10.07
CA ALA A 176 23.22 -15.00 -8.74
C ALA A 176 22.02 -14.91 -7.79
N ALA A 177 21.76 -15.95 -7.00
CA ALA A 177 20.63 -15.99 -6.08
C ALA A 177 20.76 -14.97 -4.93
N ASN A 178 21.99 -14.62 -4.54
CA ASN A 178 22.28 -13.59 -3.58
C ASN A 178 23.40 -12.69 -4.09
N ALA A 179 23.05 -11.46 -4.41
CA ALA A 179 23.98 -10.48 -4.99
C ALA A 179 24.95 -9.91 -3.96
N GLN A 180 24.60 -9.93 -2.68
CA GLN A 180 25.40 -9.30 -1.62
C GLN A 180 26.73 -10.03 -1.40
N TYR A 181 26.75 -11.35 -1.53
CA TYR A 181 28.00 -12.13 -1.44
C TYR A 181 29.01 -11.81 -2.54
N LEU A 182 28.56 -11.27 -3.68
CA LEU A 182 29.43 -10.95 -4.81
C LEU A 182 30.01 -9.54 -4.73
N ILE A 183 29.47 -8.66 -3.90
CA ILE A 183 29.98 -7.31 -3.68
C ILE A 183 31.22 -7.36 -2.77
N ASP A 184 31.18 -8.20 -1.75
CA ASP A 184 32.26 -8.30 -0.75
C ASP A 184 33.52 -8.95 -1.32
N SER A 185 33.42 -9.65 -2.45
CA SER A 185 34.58 -10.18 -3.16
C SER A 185 35.05 -9.18 -4.22
N GLU A 186 35.99 -8.31 -3.89
CA GLU A 186 36.56 -7.26 -4.73
C GLU A 186 37.14 -7.75 -6.09
N SER A 187 37.22 -9.06 -6.28
CA SER A 187 37.77 -9.67 -7.50
C SER A 187 36.83 -9.69 -8.71
N PHE A 188 35.56 -9.30 -8.57
CA PHE A 188 34.56 -9.44 -9.65
C PHE A 188 34.10 -8.12 -10.28
N ILE A 189 34.50 -6.97 -9.75
CA ILE A 189 34.17 -5.67 -10.35
C ILE A 189 35.28 -5.26 -11.32
N LYS A 190 35.43 -5.94 -12.44
CA LYS A 190 36.06 -5.38 -13.60
C LYS A 190 35.02 -4.67 -14.44
N THR A 191 34.81 -3.40 -14.17
CA THR A 191 34.15 -2.47 -15.09
C THR A 191 35.10 -2.25 -16.27
N ARG A 192 34.73 -2.73 -17.43
CA ARG A 192 35.18 -2.22 -18.74
C ARG A 192 34.00 -1.69 -19.48
#